data_f759a227c8951bfc29b3b0fc2fc622ef
#
_entry.id   f759a227c8951bfc29b3b0fc2fc622ef
#
_cell.length_a   1.000
_cell.length_b   1.000
_cell.length_c   1.000
_cell.angle_alpha   90.00
_cell.angle_beta   90.00
_cell.angle_gamma   90.00
#
_symmetry.space_group_name_H-M   'P 1'
#
loop_
_entity.id
_entity.type
_entity.pdbx_description
1 polymer ?
#
loop_
_entity_poly.entity_id
_entity_poly.type
_entity_poly.pdbx_seq_one_letter_code
_entity_poly.pdbx_strand_id
1 'polypeptide(L)'
;HIFYVTATMFIVNIYLCATNIHYTRKMTPELNINPKAFSQKAVKTLLSSGVWNSVNQLSTTLMTTLDLLLMNMFVGAGPSGQYSLVKTLPNMVQQIASVMVGVFVPMLLIDYAKNKKQQLVDDVRFSVQFLGAIITIPLGFLMVFGVDFFHIWVPTQDAQLLQELSILTLIPLIVTTSLNTVYNVYTVTNKLKTPALVWLALGILNVVVVVALLKFTNLGIWVIPIVSLIMGLARNLTFTPVYAAHCLGLRWHTFYAAIFRGCLCVCSVIAVSLVYRSFFIPQNWPQLIIAAI
;
A
#
# COMPACT_ATOMS: atom_id res chain seq x y z
N HIS A 1 -21.06 8.80 -20.42
CA HIS A 1 -20.48 9.23 -19.13
C HIS A 1 -18.96 9.04 -19.08
N ILE A 2 -18.38 7.96 -19.63
CA ILE A 2 -16.92 7.70 -19.63
C ILE A 2 -16.15 8.83 -20.32
N PHE A 3 -16.67 9.36 -21.44
CA PHE A 3 -16.03 10.47 -22.17
C PHE A 3 -15.83 11.72 -21.29
N TYR A 4 -16.83 12.11 -20.50
CA TYR A 4 -16.71 13.27 -19.61
C TYR A 4 -15.65 13.07 -18.53
N VAL A 5 -15.57 11.87 -17.96
CA VAL A 5 -14.53 11.55 -16.96
C VAL A 5 -13.14 11.62 -17.58
N THR A 6 -12.97 11.05 -18.78
CA THR A 6 -11.68 11.08 -19.49
C THR A 6 -11.28 12.51 -19.86
N ALA A 7 -12.23 13.31 -20.37
CA ALA A 7 -11.99 14.71 -20.71
C ALA A 7 -11.60 15.55 -19.49
N THR A 8 -12.28 15.36 -18.36
CA THR A 8 -11.95 16.04 -17.10
C THR A 8 -10.55 15.66 -16.62
N MET A 9 -10.20 14.36 -16.63
CA MET A 9 -8.86 13.89 -16.29
C MET A 9 -7.79 14.51 -17.18
N PHE A 10 -8.05 14.65 -18.49
CA PHE A 10 -7.12 15.27 -19.43
C PHE A 10 -6.89 16.75 -19.13
N ILE A 11 -7.96 17.51 -18.87
CA ILE A 11 -7.87 18.93 -18.49
C ILE A 11 -7.08 19.11 -17.20
N VAL A 12 -7.36 18.29 -16.17
CA VAL A 12 -6.64 18.33 -14.89
C VAL A 12 -5.15 18.04 -15.10
N ASN A 13 -4.80 17.05 -15.92
CA ASN A 13 -3.39 16.74 -16.20
C ASN A 13 -2.67 17.89 -16.95
N ILE A 14 -3.33 18.56 -17.89
CA ILE A 14 -2.76 19.75 -18.55
C ILE A 14 -2.53 20.86 -17.54
N TYR A 15 -3.51 21.14 -16.69
CA TYR A 15 -3.39 22.15 -15.62
C TYR A 15 -2.22 21.85 -14.68
N LEU A 16 -2.09 20.61 -14.21
CA LEU A 16 -0.99 20.18 -13.36
C LEU A 16 0.36 20.30 -14.07
N CYS A 17 0.44 19.94 -15.35
CA CYS A 17 1.66 20.10 -16.15
C CYS A 17 2.06 21.58 -16.27
N ALA A 18 1.14 22.46 -16.62
CA ALA A 18 1.39 23.89 -16.72
C ALA A 18 1.83 24.50 -15.38
N THR A 19 1.16 24.12 -14.30
CA THR A 19 1.48 24.56 -12.94
C THR A 19 2.88 24.09 -12.53
N ASN A 20 3.20 22.82 -12.76
CA ASN A 20 4.53 22.27 -12.48
C ASN A 20 5.64 23.00 -13.26
N ILE A 21 5.44 23.26 -14.56
CA ILE A 21 6.41 24.00 -15.37
C ILE A 21 6.59 25.42 -14.84
N HIS A 22 5.49 26.11 -14.49
CA HIS A 22 5.55 27.46 -13.95
C HIS A 22 6.34 27.52 -12.64
N TYR A 23 6.00 26.67 -11.66
CA TYR A 23 6.69 26.65 -10.38
C TYR A 23 8.12 26.15 -10.46
N THR A 24 8.43 25.17 -11.31
CA THR A 24 9.81 24.72 -11.54
C THR A 24 10.67 25.86 -12.06
N ARG A 25 10.19 26.63 -13.05
CA ARG A 25 10.93 27.80 -13.57
C ARG A 25 11.10 28.92 -12.52
N LYS A 26 10.10 29.07 -11.63
CA LYS A 26 10.15 30.10 -10.58
C LYS A 26 11.07 29.71 -9.43
N MET A 27 11.06 28.45 -9.01
CA MET A 27 11.80 27.95 -7.84
C MET A 27 13.23 27.52 -8.17
N THR A 28 13.47 27.12 -9.42
CA THR A 28 14.79 26.66 -9.88
C THR A 28 15.21 27.38 -11.19
N PRO A 29 15.42 28.72 -11.12
CA PRO A 29 15.80 29.52 -12.30
C PRO A 29 17.14 29.09 -12.91
N GLU A 30 17.97 28.39 -12.16
CA GLU A 30 19.28 27.86 -12.59
C GLU A 30 19.14 26.66 -13.52
N LEU A 31 17.97 26.01 -13.58
CA LEU A 31 17.70 24.88 -14.49
C LEU A 31 17.54 25.36 -15.92
N ASN A 32 18.67 25.40 -16.63
CA ASN A 32 18.66 25.74 -18.05
C ASN A 32 18.58 24.44 -18.89
N ILE A 33 17.43 24.25 -19.54
CA ILE A 33 17.21 23.09 -20.43
C ILE A 33 17.99 23.36 -21.74
N ASN A 34 19.22 22.87 -21.77
CA ASN A 34 20.06 22.97 -22.96
C ASN A 34 20.21 21.58 -23.61
N PRO A 35 19.66 21.37 -24.83
CA PRO A 35 19.81 20.11 -25.55
C PRO A 35 21.28 19.70 -25.78
N LYS A 36 22.21 20.68 -25.81
CA LYS A 36 23.65 20.42 -25.94
C LYS A 36 24.30 19.87 -24.69
N ALA A 37 23.63 19.95 -23.51
CA ALA A 37 24.10 19.39 -22.26
C ALA A 37 23.77 17.88 -22.11
N PHE A 38 23.39 17.20 -23.17
CA PHE A 38 23.14 15.78 -23.18
C PHE A 38 24.37 14.99 -22.74
N SER A 39 24.26 14.23 -21.66
CA SER A 39 25.31 13.36 -21.15
C SER A 39 24.85 11.91 -21.15
N GLN A 40 25.45 11.09 -22.01
CA GLN A 40 25.17 9.66 -22.08
C GLN A 40 25.40 8.95 -20.73
N LYS A 41 26.40 9.39 -19.96
CA LYS A 41 26.68 8.87 -18.61
C LYS A 41 25.54 9.18 -17.64
N ALA A 42 25.02 10.40 -17.65
CA ALA A 42 23.89 10.79 -16.83
C ALA A 42 22.62 10.00 -17.21
N VAL A 43 22.34 9.86 -18.52
CA VAL A 43 21.23 9.05 -19.01
C VAL A 43 21.35 7.60 -18.55
N LYS A 44 22.52 6.97 -18.67
CA LYS A 44 22.75 5.59 -18.21
C LYS A 44 22.54 5.45 -16.70
N THR A 45 22.94 6.42 -15.90
CA THR A 45 22.73 6.41 -14.44
C THR A 45 21.25 6.55 -14.10
N LEU A 46 20.55 7.48 -14.75
CA LEU A 46 19.11 7.66 -14.56
C LEU A 46 18.30 6.44 -15.00
N LEU A 47 18.63 5.86 -16.16
CA LEU A 47 18.01 4.64 -16.65
C LEU A 47 18.26 3.45 -15.71
N SER A 48 19.46 3.32 -15.17
CA SER A 48 19.79 2.25 -14.21
C SER A 48 18.92 2.30 -12.96
N SER A 49 18.64 3.49 -12.43
CA SER A 49 17.72 3.66 -11.29
C SER A 49 16.26 3.53 -11.72
N GLY A 50 15.90 4.05 -12.90
CA GLY A 50 14.56 4.00 -13.45
C GLY A 50 14.10 2.57 -13.77
N VAL A 51 14.99 1.70 -14.25
CA VAL A 51 14.69 0.29 -14.54
C VAL A 51 14.17 -0.43 -13.28
N TRP A 52 14.81 -0.25 -12.14
CA TRP A 52 14.37 -0.89 -10.90
C TRP A 52 13.02 -0.38 -10.41
N ASN A 53 12.73 0.91 -10.61
CA ASN A 53 11.40 1.46 -10.33
C ASN A 53 10.34 0.87 -11.29
N SER A 54 10.67 0.69 -12.56
CA SER A 54 9.78 0.03 -13.53
C SER A 54 9.53 -1.44 -13.18
N VAL A 55 10.56 -2.16 -12.74
CA VAL A 55 10.41 -3.54 -12.23
C VAL A 55 9.53 -3.58 -10.99
N ASN A 56 9.68 -2.63 -10.06
CA ASN A 56 8.79 -2.51 -8.90
C ASN A 56 7.34 -2.23 -9.31
N GLN A 57 7.12 -1.33 -10.27
CA GLN A 57 5.78 -1.03 -10.76
C GLN A 57 5.14 -2.24 -11.46
N LEU A 58 5.91 -2.98 -12.27
CA LEU A 58 5.45 -4.23 -12.87
C LEU A 58 5.06 -5.25 -11.79
N SER A 59 5.89 -5.40 -10.76
CA SER A 59 5.63 -6.30 -9.64
C SER A 59 4.34 -5.92 -8.89
N THR A 60 4.11 -4.61 -8.66
CA THR A 60 2.88 -4.11 -8.06
C THR A 60 1.67 -4.44 -8.94
N THR A 61 1.78 -4.26 -10.25
CA THR A 61 0.73 -4.63 -11.20
C THR A 61 0.39 -6.11 -11.12
N LEU A 62 1.40 -6.99 -11.08
CA LEU A 62 1.22 -8.44 -10.95
C LEU A 62 0.61 -8.86 -9.60
N MET A 63 0.92 -8.13 -8.54
CA MET A 63 0.45 -8.46 -7.17
C MET A 63 -0.94 -7.92 -6.86
N THR A 64 -1.37 -6.82 -7.49
CA THR A 64 -2.58 -6.11 -7.04
C THR A 64 -3.53 -5.68 -8.16
N THR A 65 -3.00 -5.27 -9.32
CA THR A 65 -3.82 -4.71 -10.39
C THR A 65 -4.47 -5.81 -11.23
N LEU A 66 -3.75 -6.93 -11.45
CA LEU A 66 -4.28 -8.06 -12.22
C LEU A 66 -5.40 -8.81 -11.49
N ASP A 67 -5.56 -8.65 -10.20
CA ASP A 67 -6.58 -9.34 -9.40
C ASP A 67 -7.98 -9.22 -10.00
N LEU A 68 -8.41 -8.00 -10.33
CA LEU A 68 -9.74 -7.76 -10.91
C LEU A 68 -9.88 -8.34 -12.31
N LEU A 69 -8.80 -8.32 -13.09
CA LEU A 69 -8.78 -8.94 -14.42
C LEU A 69 -8.93 -10.46 -14.31
N LEU A 70 -8.14 -11.10 -13.45
CA LEU A 70 -8.19 -12.55 -13.22
C LEU A 70 -9.55 -12.97 -12.64
N MET A 71 -10.09 -12.19 -11.69
CA MET A 71 -11.43 -12.43 -11.16
C MET A 71 -12.49 -12.41 -12.27
N ASN A 72 -12.45 -11.38 -13.13
CA ASN A 72 -13.39 -11.25 -14.23
C ASN A 72 -13.27 -12.38 -15.26
N MET A 73 -12.03 -12.79 -15.59
CA MET A 73 -11.77 -13.82 -16.60
C MET A 73 -12.16 -15.23 -16.14
N PHE A 74 -11.93 -15.57 -14.85
CA PHE A 74 -12.09 -16.93 -14.35
C PHE A 74 -13.36 -17.14 -13.51
N VAL A 75 -13.85 -16.12 -12.83
CA VAL A 75 -15.02 -16.22 -11.93
C VAL A 75 -16.24 -15.50 -12.52
N GLY A 76 -16.01 -14.37 -13.21
CA GLY A 76 -17.05 -13.63 -13.91
C GLY A 76 -17.19 -12.17 -13.47
N ALA A 77 -17.99 -11.41 -14.22
CA ALA A 77 -18.16 -9.97 -14.04
C ALA A 77 -18.84 -9.61 -12.70
N GLY A 78 -19.82 -10.39 -12.24
CA GLY A 78 -20.51 -10.16 -10.96
C GLY A 78 -19.56 -10.22 -9.77
N PRO A 79 -18.86 -11.35 -9.55
CA PRO A 79 -17.85 -11.48 -8.49
C PRO A 79 -16.70 -10.46 -8.62
N SER A 80 -16.26 -10.11 -9.83
CA SER A 80 -15.27 -9.08 -10.05
C SER A 80 -15.76 -7.70 -9.58
N GLY A 81 -17.04 -7.39 -9.85
CA GLY A 81 -17.70 -6.18 -9.34
C GLY A 81 -17.73 -6.14 -7.81
N GLN A 82 -18.14 -7.23 -7.16
CA GLN A 82 -18.12 -7.35 -5.70
C GLN A 82 -16.71 -7.18 -5.13
N TYR A 83 -15.71 -7.84 -5.72
CA TYR A 83 -14.33 -7.73 -5.28
C TYR A 83 -13.77 -6.30 -5.49
N SER A 84 -14.22 -5.56 -6.49
CA SER A 84 -13.84 -4.15 -6.68
C SER A 84 -14.30 -3.26 -5.52
N LEU A 85 -15.50 -3.52 -4.96
CA LEU A 85 -16.00 -2.84 -3.76
C LEU A 85 -15.12 -3.16 -2.55
N VAL A 86 -14.79 -4.43 -2.36
CA VAL A 86 -13.85 -4.89 -1.31
C VAL A 86 -12.51 -4.17 -1.38
N LYS A 87 -11.93 -4.03 -2.57
CA LYS A 87 -10.62 -3.36 -2.76
C LYS A 87 -10.64 -1.86 -2.47
N THR A 88 -11.80 -1.23 -2.42
CA THR A 88 -11.90 0.21 -2.12
C THR A 88 -11.38 0.53 -0.72
N LEU A 89 -11.71 -0.27 0.30
CA LEU A 89 -11.28 -0.03 1.68
C LEU A 89 -9.75 -0.13 1.86
N PRO A 90 -9.08 -1.22 1.45
CA PRO A 90 -7.63 -1.30 1.54
C PRO A 90 -6.93 -0.20 0.73
N ASN A 91 -7.48 0.20 -0.42
CA ASN A 91 -6.90 1.28 -1.22
C ASN A 91 -6.98 2.65 -0.50
N MET A 92 -8.11 2.96 0.16
CA MET A 92 -8.24 4.17 0.97
C MET A 92 -7.23 4.21 2.11
N VAL A 93 -7.12 3.12 2.86
CA VAL A 93 -6.15 3.01 3.96
C VAL A 93 -4.71 3.17 3.45
N GLN A 94 -4.39 2.54 2.31
CA GLN A 94 -3.07 2.64 1.71
C GLN A 94 -2.75 4.06 1.20
N GLN A 95 -3.73 4.79 0.69
CA GLN A 95 -3.55 6.20 0.29
C GLN A 95 -3.24 7.08 1.50
N ILE A 96 -3.98 6.93 2.60
CA ILE A 96 -3.70 7.66 3.85
C ILE A 96 -2.29 7.35 4.34
N ALA A 97 -1.91 6.07 4.39
CA ALA A 97 -0.57 5.65 4.79
C ALA A 97 0.51 6.25 3.89
N SER A 98 0.30 6.30 2.57
CA SER A 98 1.27 6.86 1.61
C SER A 98 1.51 8.35 1.81
N VAL A 99 0.48 9.13 2.11
CA VAL A 99 0.61 10.56 2.43
C VAL A 99 1.44 10.76 3.69
N MET A 100 1.19 9.97 4.73
CA MET A 100 1.93 10.04 5.98
C MET A 100 3.40 9.65 5.82
N VAL A 101 3.68 8.62 5.01
CA VAL A 101 5.06 8.19 4.67
C VAL A 101 5.83 9.32 3.99
N GLY A 102 5.16 10.11 3.13
CA GLY A 102 5.76 11.26 2.44
C GLY A 102 6.42 12.28 3.36
N VAL A 103 5.95 12.40 4.61
CA VAL A 103 6.53 13.30 5.63
C VAL A 103 7.88 12.79 6.13
N PHE A 104 8.07 11.47 6.22
CA PHE A 104 9.29 10.87 6.75
C PHE A 104 10.41 10.78 5.71
N VAL A 105 10.10 10.67 4.42
CA VAL A 105 11.11 10.45 3.36
C VAL A 105 12.20 11.52 3.32
N PRO A 106 11.91 12.84 3.36
CA PRO A 106 12.94 13.88 3.36
C PRO A 106 13.86 13.79 4.57
N MET A 107 13.32 13.47 5.76
CA MET A 107 14.07 13.32 7.00
C MET A 107 15.10 12.17 6.87
N LEU A 108 14.65 11.00 6.40
CA LEU A 108 15.55 9.84 6.19
C LEU A 108 16.66 10.13 5.17
N LEU A 109 16.37 10.89 4.11
CA LEU A 109 17.36 11.30 3.12
C LEU A 109 18.42 12.22 3.70
N ILE A 110 18.01 13.20 4.53
CA ILE A 110 18.91 14.15 5.20
C ILE A 110 19.83 13.41 6.18
N ASP A 111 19.30 12.50 7.00
CA ASP A 111 20.07 11.76 7.98
C ASP A 111 21.09 10.83 7.32
N TYR A 112 20.68 10.17 6.24
CA TYR A 112 21.58 9.36 5.43
C TYR A 112 22.69 10.19 4.79
N ALA A 113 22.37 11.33 4.18
CA ALA A 113 23.34 12.23 3.55
C ALA A 113 24.34 12.81 4.56
N LYS A 114 23.91 13.04 5.80
CA LYS A 114 24.76 13.51 6.89
C LYS A 114 25.52 12.39 7.63
N ASN A 115 25.44 11.14 7.16
CA ASN A 115 26.01 9.95 7.80
C ASN A 115 25.57 9.74 9.27
N LYS A 116 24.39 10.22 9.65
CA LYS A 116 23.83 10.08 11.00
C LYS A 116 23.12 8.73 11.14
N LYS A 117 23.87 7.64 11.07
CA LYS A 117 23.29 6.28 11.02
C LYS A 117 22.36 5.96 12.19
N GLN A 118 22.74 6.34 13.42
CA GLN A 118 21.91 6.05 14.59
C GLN A 118 20.58 6.81 14.52
N GLN A 119 20.59 8.10 14.17
CA GLN A 119 19.40 8.91 14.00
C GLN A 119 18.51 8.34 12.90
N LEU A 120 19.07 7.97 11.75
CA LEU A 120 18.31 7.31 10.67
C LEU A 120 17.59 6.05 11.16
N VAL A 121 18.23 5.21 11.97
CA VAL A 121 17.61 3.99 12.51
C VAL A 121 16.48 4.33 13.47
N ASP A 122 16.67 5.31 14.33
CA ASP A 122 15.69 5.72 15.33
C ASP A 122 14.47 6.36 14.64
N ASP A 123 14.68 7.15 13.58
CA ASP A 123 13.62 7.76 12.78
C ASP A 123 12.84 6.73 11.98
N VAL A 124 13.49 5.71 11.43
CA VAL A 124 12.79 4.58 10.79
C VAL A 124 11.96 3.81 11.82
N ARG A 125 12.50 3.52 13.01
CA ARG A 125 11.74 2.85 14.08
C ARG A 125 10.54 3.67 14.54
N PHE A 126 10.75 4.96 14.75
CA PHE A 126 9.68 5.88 15.12
C PHE A 126 8.58 5.90 14.06
N SER A 127 8.94 6.04 12.78
CA SER A 127 7.96 6.04 11.69
C SER A 127 7.15 4.75 11.60
N VAL A 128 7.80 3.58 11.79
CA VAL A 128 7.10 2.27 11.81
C VAL A 128 6.10 2.20 12.96
N GLN A 129 6.48 2.67 14.16
CA GLN A 129 5.59 2.69 15.33
C GLN A 129 4.44 3.68 15.15
N PHE A 130 4.76 4.87 14.66
CA PHE A 130 3.78 5.95 14.44
C PHE A 130 2.73 5.57 13.40
N LEU A 131 3.18 5.08 12.23
CA LEU A 131 2.27 4.60 11.20
C LEU A 131 1.47 3.38 11.68
N GLY A 132 2.14 2.45 12.37
CA GLY A 132 1.48 1.30 12.97
C GLY A 132 0.38 1.72 13.96
N ALA A 133 0.59 2.74 14.78
CA ALA A 133 -0.41 3.21 15.72
C ALA A 133 -1.58 3.94 15.04
N ILE A 134 -1.30 4.89 14.14
CA ILE A 134 -2.36 5.71 13.53
C ILE A 134 -3.22 4.91 12.56
N ILE A 135 -2.60 4.09 11.70
CA ILE A 135 -3.34 3.32 10.70
C ILE A 135 -4.12 2.15 11.32
N THR A 136 -3.79 1.76 12.55
CA THR A 136 -4.56 0.73 13.25
C THR A 136 -5.99 1.17 13.57
N ILE A 137 -6.22 2.47 13.77
CA ILE A 137 -7.56 3.00 14.08
C ILE A 137 -8.54 2.70 12.94
N PRO A 138 -8.34 3.21 11.71
CA PRO A 138 -9.25 2.89 10.61
C PRO A 138 -9.28 1.40 10.25
N LEU A 139 -8.16 0.67 10.37
CA LEU A 139 -8.15 -0.78 10.12
C LEU A 139 -9.00 -1.54 11.12
N GLY A 140 -8.80 -1.32 12.42
CA GLY A 140 -9.57 -1.99 13.48
C GLY A 140 -11.06 -1.65 13.39
N PHE A 141 -11.39 -0.38 13.13
CA PHE A 141 -12.75 0.06 12.90
C PHE A 141 -13.41 -0.67 11.71
N LEU A 142 -12.77 -0.69 10.54
CA LEU A 142 -13.28 -1.37 9.35
C LEU A 142 -13.41 -2.88 9.52
N MET A 143 -12.55 -3.51 10.32
CA MET A 143 -12.66 -4.94 10.63
C MET A 143 -13.88 -5.27 11.49
N VAL A 144 -14.34 -4.33 12.33
CA VAL A 144 -15.49 -4.56 13.21
C VAL A 144 -16.81 -4.05 12.62
N PHE A 145 -16.79 -2.83 12.08
CA PHE A 145 -17.97 -2.14 11.54
C PHE A 145 -18.13 -2.29 10.02
N GLY A 146 -17.36 -3.13 9.36
CA GLY A 146 -17.39 -3.24 7.92
C GLY A 146 -18.71 -3.79 7.38
N VAL A 147 -19.42 -4.71 8.09
CA VAL A 147 -20.75 -5.15 7.70
C VAL A 147 -21.70 -3.95 7.68
N ASP A 148 -21.68 -3.14 8.74
CA ASP A 148 -22.57 -1.97 8.87
C ASP A 148 -22.20 -0.93 7.81
N PHE A 149 -20.88 -0.74 7.55
CA PHE A 149 -20.39 0.11 6.47
C PHE A 149 -20.92 -0.34 5.09
N PHE A 150 -20.75 -1.61 4.72
CA PHE A 150 -21.23 -2.11 3.43
C PHE A 150 -22.73 -2.09 3.30
N HIS A 151 -23.45 -2.35 4.39
CA HIS A 151 -24.91 -2.28 4.39
C HIS A 151 -25.44 -0.86 4.11
N ILE A 152 -24.76 0.17 4.63
CA ILE A 152 -25.08 1.57 4.37
C ILE A 152 -24.60 2.01 2.98
N TRP A 153 -23.43 1.56 2.54
CA TRP A 153 -22.79 2.03 1.30
C TRP A 153 -23.39 1.37 0.05
N VAL A 154 -23.57 0.05 0.09
CA VAL A 154 -24.06 -0.76 -1.06
C VAL A 154 -25.14 -1.74 -0.61
N PRO A 155 -26.33 -1.25 -0.22
CA PRO A 155 -27.38 -2.05 0.40
C PRO A 155 -27.93 -3.19 -0.49
N THR A 156 -27.63 -3.16 -1.78
CA THR A 156 -28.05 -4.19 -2.75
C THR A 156 -27.11 -5.38 -2.83
N GLN A 157 -25.96 -5.31 -2.15
CA GLN A 157 -24.96 -6.37 -2.13
C GLN A 157 -24.98 -7.12 -0.79
N ASP A 158 -24.41 -8.33 -0.79
CA ASP A 158 -24.24 -9.11 0.43
C ASP A 158 -23.13 -8.48 1.28
N ALA A 159 -23.53 -7.69 2.29
CA ALA A 159 -22.60 -6.99 3.19
C ALA A 159 -21.73 -7.95 4.00
N GLN A 160 -22.24 -9.15 4.35
CA GLN A 160 -21.48 -10.16 5.08
C GLN A 160 -20.36 -10.73 4.21
N LEU A 161 -20.64 -11.12 2.97
CA LEU A 161 -19.63 -11.60 2.03
C LEU A 161 -18.56 -10.53 1.77
N LEU A 162 -18.98 -9.27 1.53
CA LEU A 162 -18.04 -8.17 1.30
C LEU A 162 -17.14 -7.95 2.52
N GLN A 163 -17.65 -8.06 3.74
CA GLN A 163 -16.87 -7.93 4.97
C GLN A 163 -15.87 -9.07 5.13
N GLU A 164 -16.27 -10.30 4.92
CA GLU A 164 -15.37 -11.46 5.04
C GLU A 164 -14.20 -11.36 4.06
N LEU A 165 -14.47 -10.99 2.79
CA LEU A 165 -13.43 -10.73 1.80
C LEU A 165 -12.56 -9.52 2.18
N SER A 166 -13.17 -8.46 2.77
CA SER A 166 -12.44 -7.28 3.23
C SER A 166 -11.47 -7.61 4.36
N ILE A 167 -11.87 -8.42 5.32
CA ILE A 167 -10.99 -8.86 6.42
C ILE A 167 -9.72 -9.51 5.86
N LEU A 168 -9.85 -10.40 4.86
CA LEU A 168 -8.71 -11.04 4.22
C LEU A 168 -7.76 -10.04 3.55
N THR A 169 -8.28 -8.94 2.99
CA THR A 169 -7.47 -7.90 2.34
C THR A 169 -6.92 -6.87 3.33
N LEU A 170 -7.59 -6.64 4.46
CA LEU A 170 -7.19 -5.69 5.51
C LEU A 170 -6.10 -6.27 6.44
N ILE A 171 -6.13 -7.56 6.75
CA ILE A 171 -5.14 -8.20 7.62
C ILE A 171 -3.69 -7.93 7.17
N PRO A 172 -3.28 -8.14 5.91
CA PRO A 172 -1.90 -7.87 5.50
C PRO A 172 -1.54 -6.39 5.59
N LEU A 173 -2.51 -5.47 5.55
CA LEU A 173 -2.24 -4.04 5.70
C LEU A 173 -1.77 -3.65 7.10
N ILE A 174 -2.12 -4.39 8.14
CA ILE A 174 -1.62 -4.15 9.50
C ILE A 174 -0.10 -4.12 9.50
N VAL A 175 0.52 -5.04 8.79
CA VAL A 175 1.99 -5.13 8.68
C VAL A 175 2.51 -4.22 7.57
N THR A 176 1.86 -4.20 6.41
CA THR A 176 2.30 -3.44 5.23
C THR A 176 2.38 -1.95 5.50
N THR A 177 1.33 -1.36 6.10
CA THR A 177 1.27 0.08 6.35
C THR A 177 2.31 0.54 7.36
N SER A 178 2.56 -0.25 8.40
CA SER A 178 3.64 0.00 9.36
C SER A 178 5.01 -0.01 8.67
N LEU A 179 5.22 -0.90 7.69
CA LEU A 179 6.48 -1.05 6.97
C LEU A 179 6.64 -0.12 5.76
N ASN A 180 5.65 0.71 5.44
CA ASN A 180 5.72 1.58 4.25
C ASN A 180 6.95 2.49 4.26
N THR A 181 7.36 3.02 5.42
CA THR A 181 8.58 3.81 5.55
C THR A 181 9.84 2.97 5.35
N VAL A 182 9.81 1.70 5.74
CA VAL A 182 10.94 0.77 5.59
C VAL A 182 11.31 0.55 4.13
N TYR A 183 10.34 0.58 3.21
CA TYR A 183 10.64 0.50 1.77
C TYR A 183 11.51 1.67 1.28
N ASN A 184 11.41 2.84 1.91
CA ASN A 184 12.24 4.00 1.57
C ASN A 184 13.71 3.82 1.98
N VAL A 185 14.01 2.94 2.93
CA VAL A 185 15.40 2.57 3.27
C VAL A 185 16.14 2.03 2.05
N TYR A 186 15.46 1.27 1.17
CA TYR A 186 16.06 0.73 -0.05
C TYR A 186 16.42 1.84 -1.05
N THR A 187 15.57 2.86 -1.15
CA THR A 187 15.81 4.04 -1.99
C THR A 187 16.93 4.88 -1.42
N VAL A 188 16.88 5.20 -0.15
CA VAL A 188 17.89 6.02 0.57
C VAL A 188 19.27 5.37 0.53
N THR A 189 19.35 4.05 0.68
CA THR A 189 20.63 3.30 0.62
C THR A 189 21.02 2.89 -0.82
N ASN A 190 20.23 3.25 -1.83
CA ASN A 190 20.41 2.87 -3.25
C ASN A 190 20.55 1.34 -3.46
N LYS A 191 19.81 0.54 -2.67
CA LYS A 191 19.80 -0.93 -2.75
C LYS A 191 18.46 -1.45 -3.28
N LEU A 192 18.01 -0.94 -4.42
CA LEU A 192 16.69 -1.24 -5.02
C LEU A 192 16.64 -2.57 -5.78
N LYS A 193 17.76 -3.07 -6.28
CA LYS A 193 17.81 -4.24 -7.15
C LYS A 193 17.21 -5.50 -6.50
N THR A 194 17.69 -5.86 -5.33
CA THR A 194 17.27 -7.09 -4.64
C THR A 194 15.79 -7.07 -4.26
N PRO A 195 15.26 -5.99 -3.61
CA PRO A 195 13.82 -5.92 -3.33
C PRO A 195 12.96 -5.98 -4.60
N ALA A 196 13.37 -5.30 -5.68
CA ALA A 196 12.64 -5.30 -6.95
C ALA A 196 12.54 -6.71 -7.55
N LEU A 197 13.65 -7.47 -7.56
CA LEU A 197 13.67 -8.84 -8.06
C LEU A 197 12.85 -9.80 -7.20
N VAL A 198 12.96 -9.69 -5.87
CA VAL A 198 12.15 -10.51 -4.95
C VAL A 198 10.66 -10.19 -5.12
N TRP A 199 10.32 -8.92 -5.26
CA TRP A 199 8.93 -8.54 -5.49
C TRP A 199 8.42 -9.05 -6.83
N LEU A 200 9.23 -8.97 -7.89
CA LEU A 200 8.86 -9.50 -9.20
C LEU A 200 8.62 -11.02 -9.14
N ALA A 201 9.52 -11.74 -8.49
CA ALA A 201 9.38 -13.20 -8.32
C ALA A 201 8.09 -13.56 -7.56
N LEU A 202 7.80 -12.85 -6.46
CA LEU A 202 6.55 -13.02 -5.71
C LEU A 202 5.32 -12.62 -6.53
N GLY A 203 5.41 -11.57 -7.36
CA GLY A 203 4.32 -11.17 -8.26
C GLY A 203 4.00 -12.23 -9.31
N ILE A 204 5.02 -12.82 -9.92
CA ILE A 204 4.86 -13.95 -10.86
C ILE A 204 4.27 -15.15 -10.13
N LEU A 205 4.80 -15.49 -8.97
CA LEU A 205 4.30 -16.60 -8.15
C LEU A 205 2.83 -16.38 -7.76
N ASN A 206 2.46 -15.16 -7.37
CA ASN A 206 1.08 -14.78 -7.05
C ASN A 206 0.14 -15.11 -8.22
N VAL A 207 0.46 -14.63 -9.41
CA VAL A 207 -0.36 -14.86 -10.62
C VAL A 207 -0.46 -16.37 -10.92
N VAL A 208 0.66 -17.11 -10.86
CA VAL A 208 0.67 -18.56 -11.12
C VAL A 208 -0.20 -19.31 -10.12
N VAL A 209 -0.07 -19.00 -8.82
CA VAL A 209 -0.87 -19.65 -7.76
C VAL A 209 -2.35 -19.29 -7.89
N VAL A 210 -2.68 -18.02 -8.14
CA VAL A 210 -4.08 -17.58 -8.35
C VAL A 210 -4.69 -18.32 -9.54
N VAL A 211 -4.01 -18.35 -10.70
CA VAL A 211 -4.54 -19.03 -11.89
C VAL A 211 -4.67 -20.53 -11.66
N ALA A 212 -3.71 -21.15 -10.98
CA ALA A 212 -3.77 -22.59 -10.65
C ALA A 212 -4.98 -22.89 -9.74
N LEU A 213 -5.15 -22.11 -8.66
CA LEU A 213 -6.26 -22.31 -7.74
C LEU A 213 -7.62 -22.04 -8.39
N LEU A 214 -7.74 -20.99 -9.24
CA LEU A 214 -8.98 -20.71 -9.97
C LEU A 214 -9.34 -21.79 -10.99
N LYS A 215 -8.35 -22.51 -11.55
CA LYS A 215 -8.59 -23.60 -12.49
C LYS A 215 -8.86 -24.95 -11.82
N PHE A 216 -8.21 -25.23 -10.70
CA PHE A 216 -8.23 -26.56 -10.08
C PHE A 216 -9.06 -26.65 -8.81
N THR A 217 -9.62 -25.52 -8.33
CA THR A 217 -10.48 -25.50 -7.14
C THR A 217 -11.79 -24.75 -7.41
N ASN A 218 -12.80 -25.03 -6.59
CA ASN A 218 -14.10 -24.36 -6.65
C ASN A 218 -14.22 -23.18 -5.64
N LEU A 219 -13.08 -22.59 -5.22
CA LEU A 219 -13.07 -21.51 -4.23
C LEU A 219 -13.60 -20.16 -4.78
N GLY A 220 -13.64 -19.98 -6.10
CA GLY A 220 -14.22 -18.81 -6.74
C GLY A 220 -13.62 -17.49 -6.26
N ILE A 221 -14.48 -16.59 -5.78
CA ILE A 221 -14.12 -15.23 -5.34
C ILE A 221 -13.10 -15.20 -4.18
N TRP A 222 -12.96 -16.27 -3.40
CA TRP A 222 -12.09 -16.36 -2.24
C TRP A 222 -10.61 -16.52 -2.59
N VAL A 223 -10.30 -17.06 -3.78
CA VAL A 223 -8.92 -17.38 -4.17
C VAL A 223 -8.00 -16.18 -4.08
N ILE A 224 -8.40 -15.07 -4.69
CA ILE A 224 -7.52 -13.90 -4.80
C ILE A 224 -7.22 -13.27 -3.45
N PRO A 225 -8.22 -12.94 -2.58
CA PRO A 225 -7.92 -12.39 -1.27
C PRO A 225 -7.10 -13.33 -0.37
N ILE A 226 -7.31 -14.65 -0.45
CA ILE A 226 -6.52 -15.63 0.32
C ILE A 226 -5.06 -15.65 -0.14
N VAL A 227 -4.81 -15.71 -1.45
CA VAL A 227 -3.45 -15.73 -1.98
C VAL A 227 -2.74 -14.40 -1.68
N SER A 228 -3.42 -13.28 -1.87
CA SER A 228 -2.89 -11.95 -1.56
C SER A 228 -2.55 -11.78 -0.08
N LEU A 229 -3.36 -12.33 0.82
CA LEU A 229 -3.09 -12.39 2.26
C LEU A 229 -1.78 -13.13 2.53
N ILE A 230 -1.65 -14.35 2.03
CA ILE A 230 -0.48 -15.21 2.26
C ILE A 230 0.79 -14.57 1.69
N MET A 231 0.75 -14.12 0.43
CA MET A 231 1.90 -13.50 -0.24
C MET A 231 2.30 -12.18 0.41
N GLY A 232 1.32 -11.35 0.80
CA GLY A 232 1.56 -10.09 1.49
C GLY A 232 2.20 -10.28 2.86
N LEU A 233 1.69 -11.19 3.67
CA LEU A 233 2.26 -11.51 4.99
C LEU A 233 3.63 -12.16 4.85
N ALA A 234 3.79 -13.14 3.96
CA ALA A 234 5.08 -13.81 3.74
C ALA A 234 6.16 -12.77 3.40
N ARG A 235 5.93 -11.88 2.44
CA ARG A 235 6.89 -10.83 2.09
C ARG A 235 7.20 -9.89 3.26
N ASN A 236 6.16 -9.38 3.89
CA ASN A 236 6.31 -8.30 4.88
C ASN A 236 6.78 -8.79 6.25
N LEU A 237 6.60 -10.07 6.57
CA LEU A 237 7.14 -10.65 7.80
C LEU A 237 8.52 -11.28 7.61
N THR A 238 8.89 -11.74 6.41
CA THR A 238 10.18 -12.43 6.22
C THR A 238 11.22 -11.54 5.54
N PHE A 239 10.93 -11.01 4.35
CA PHE A 239 11.92 -10.32 3.54
C PHE A 239 12.09 -8.84 3.92
N THR A 240 10.98 -8.08 4.01
CA THR A 240 11.03 -6.61 4.11
C THR A 240 11.82 -6.11 5.32
N PRO A 241 11.52 -6.53 6.58
CA PRO A 241 12.24 -6.03 7.75
C PRO A 241 13.68 -6.54 7.82
N VAL A 242 13.92 -7.78 7.37
CA VAL A 242 15.25 -8.41 7.39
C VAL A 242 16.19 -7.71 6.41
N TYR A 243 15.74 -7.51 5.18
CA TYR A 243 16.56 -6.86 4.16
C TYR A 243 16.82 -5.37 4.47
N ALA A 244 15.86 -4.67 5.05
CA ALA A 244 16.06 -3.30 5.50
C ALA A 244 17.10 -3.22 6.63
N ALA A 245 17.04 -4.13 7.61
CA ALA A 245 18.04 -4.23 8.65
C ALA A 245 19.44 -4.51 8.06
N HIS A 246 19.53 -5.43 7.07
CA HIS A 246 20.78 -5.69 6.36
C HIS A 246 21.30 -4.44 5.61
N CYS A 247 20.42 -3.67 4.96
CA CYS A 247 20.81 -2.43 4.27
C CYS A 247 21.45 -1.41 5.20
N LEU A 248 20.99 -1.34 6.44
CA LEU A 248 21.48 -0.45 7.49
C LEU A 248 22.62 -1.07 8.33
N GLY A 249 22.99 -2.34 8.08
CA GLY A 249 23.99 -3.07 8.87
C GLY A 249 23.55 -3.30 10.31
N LEU A 250 22.27 -3.63 10.51
CA LEU A 250 21.62 -3.91 11.80
C LEU A 250 21.33 -5.41 11.93
N ARG A 251 20.95 -5.83 13.15
CA ARG A 251 20.48 -7.19 13.41
C ARG A 251 19.12 -7.41 12.71
N TRP A 252 18.91 -8.59 12.16
CA TRP A 252 17.70 -8.94 11.37
C TRP A 252 16.37 -8.67 12.09
N HIS A 253 16.34 -8.77 13.43
CA HIS A 253 15.15 -8.61 14.25
C HIS A 253 14.82 -7.15 14.65
N THR A 254 15.62 -6.17 14.20
CA THR A 254 15.56 -4.77 14.67
C THR A 254 14.18 -4.14 14.53
N PHE A 255 13.41 -4.49 13.48
CA PHE A 255 12.10 -3.88 13.20
C PHE A 255 10.92 -4.69 13.70
N TYR A 256 11.11 -5.94 14.11
CA TYR A 256 10.00 -6.81 14.55
C TYR A 256 9.29 -6.32 15.81
N ALA A 257 10.03 -5.75 16.76
CA ALA A 257 9.43 -5.19 17.97
C ALA A 257 8.45 -4.05 17.66
N ALA A 258 8.74 -3.23 16.64
CA ALA A 258 7.87 -2.15 16.19
C ALA A 258 6.62 -2.70 15.48
N ILE A 259 6.78 -3.72 14.62
CA ILE A 259 5.67 -4.42 13.96
C ILE A 259 4.74 -5.06 14.99
N PHE A 260 5.31 -5.76 15.98
CA PHE A 260 4.52 -6.42 17.03
C PHE A 260 3.70 -5.43 17.84
N ARG A 261 4.26 -4.26 18.17
CA ARG A 261 3.49 -3.19 18.85
C ARG A 261 2.33 -2.70 17.97
N GLY A 262 2.53 -2.54 16.66
CA GLY A 262 1.46 -2.21 15.72
C GLY A 262 0.34 -3.26 15.72
N CYS A 263 0.69 -4.56 15.72
CA CYS A 263 -0.29 -5.63 15.82
C CYS A 263 -1.06 -5.58 17.15
N LEU A 264 -0.39 -5.31 18.27
CA LEU A 264 -1.05 -5.15 19.58
C LEU A 264 -2.03 -3.96 19.59
N CYS A 265 -1.64 -2.83 18.97
CA CYS A 265 -2.53 -1.68 18.83
C CYS A 265 -3.80 -2.05 18.04
N VAL A 266 -3.68 -2.77 16.91
CA VAL A 266 -4.85 -3.22 16.15
C VAL A 266 -5.75 -4.12 16.99
N CYS A 267 -5.19 -5.10 17.71
CA CYS A 267 -5.96 -5.98 18.59
C CYS A 267 -6.70 -5.17 19.67
N SER A 268 -6.06 -4.15 20.24
CA SER A 268 -6.70 -3.26 21.22
C SER A 268 -7.86 -2.47 20.61
N VAL A 269 -7.66 -1.88 19.41
CA VAL A 269 -8.73 -1.16 18.70
C VAL A 269 -9.88 -2.09 18.34
N ILE A 270 -9.61 -3.31 17.85
CA ILE A 270 -10.64 -4.30 17.55
C ILE A 270 -11.42 -4.65 18.84
N ALA A 271 -10.73 -4.91 19.95
CA ALA A 271 -11.38 -5.24 21.21
C ALA A 271 -12.30 -4.12 21.70
N VAL A 272 -11.83 -2.86 21.69
CA VAL A 272 -12.65 -1.70 22.05
C VAL A 272 -13.83 -1.53 21.08
N SER A 273 -13.59 -1.66 19.78
CA SER A 273 -14.64 -1.55 18.76
C SER A 273 -15.71 -2.64 18.90
N LEU A 274 -15.33 -3.88 19.24
CA LEU A 274 -16.27 -4.97 19.50
C LEU A 274 -17.14 -4.69 20.73
N VAL A 275 -16.53 -4.21 21.83
CA VAL A 275 -17.27 -3.79 23.02
C VAL A 275 -18.23 -2.65 22.69
N TYR A 276 -17.78 -1.63 21.96
CA TYR A 276 -18.64 -0.51 21.56
C TYR A 276 -19.79 -0.97 20.66
N ARG A 277 -19.54 -1.85 19.71
CA ARG A 277 -20.56 -2.41 18.81
C ARG A 277 -21.64 -3.20 19.55
N SER A 278 -21.34 -3.81 20.70
CA SER A 278 -22.34 -4.51 21.50
C SER A 278 -23.40 -3.57 22.11
N PHE A 279 -23.08 -2.28 22.24
CA PHE A 279 -24.00 -1.26 22.76
C PHE A 279 -24.61 -0.38 21.67
N PHE A 280 -23.90 -0.25 20.52
CA PHE A 280 -24.32 0.68 19.47
C PHE A 280 -24.06 0.10 18.07
N ILE A 281 -25.14 -0.10 17.31
CA ILE A 281 -25.10 -0.56 15.92
C ILE A 281 -25.49 0.62 15.02
N PRO A 282 -24.57 1.16 14.20
CA PRO A 282 -24.84 2.29 13.34
C PRO A 282 -25.78 1.88 12.16
N GLN A 283 -26.84 2.66 11.94
CA GLN A 283 -27.81 2.44 10.87
C GLN A 283 -27.67 3.44 9.71
N ASN A 284 -26.89 4.49 9.88
CA ASN A 284 -26.70 5.55 8.89
C ASN A 284 -25.29 6.17 8.98
N TRP A 285 -24.92 6.95 7.97
CA TRP A 285 -23.60 7.59 7.89
C TRP A 285 -23.20 8.44 9.11
N PRO A 286 -24.07 9.34 9.65
CA PRO A 286 -23.73 10.11 10.83
C PRO A 286 -23.38 9.22 12.05
N GLN A 287 -24.16 8.17 12.27
CA GLN A 287 -23.92 7.23 13.37
C GLN A 287 -22.61 6.43 13.17
N LEU A 288 -22.32 6.04 11.93
CA LEU A 288 -21.07 5.34 11.60
C LEU A 288 -19.85 6.24 11.82
N ILE A 289 -19.95 7.53 11.47
CA ILE A 289 -18.88 8.52 11.71
C ILE A 289 -18.69 8.74 13.21
N ILE A 290 -19.77 8.85 14.00
CA ILE A 290 -19.69 8.96 15.46
C ILE A 290 -19.02 7.73 16.07
N ALA A 291 -19.31 6.54 15.56
CA ALA A 291 -18.67 5.31 16.01
C ALA A 291 -17.18 5.21 15.66
N ALA A 292 -16.71 5.99 14.67
CA ALA A 292 -15.31 6.02 14.22
C ALA A 292 -14.43 7.02 14.99
N ILE A 293 -15.03 7.93 15.76
CA ILE A 293 -14.36 8.97 16.56
C ILE A 293 -14.23 8.50 18.00
#